data_fb488cde63c689687176b461b97d41a8
#
_entry.id   fb488cde63c689687176b461b97d41a8
#
_cell.length_a   1.000
_cell.length_b   1.000
_cell.length_c   1.000
_cell.angle_alpha   90.00
_cell.angle_beta   90.00
_cell.angle_gamma   90.00
#
_symmetry.space_group_name_H-M   'P 1'
#
loop_
_entity.id
_entity.type
_entity.pdbx_description
1 polymer ?
#
loop_
_entity_poly.entity_id
_entity_poly.type
_entity_poly.pdbx_seq_one_letter_code
_entity_poly.pdbx_strand_id
1 'polypeptide(L)'
;DEEEDMLSPEEIYEALKHNQEIEENSSGENDMLRSTKIFCAIDNATAKMDEKSDRRKKQKISKRIKEKKQTSALNGEFNPYTFAIEILNKYRIWHLDSSDWTLWIWNGHFYEPLNDDKLESLIYGDLPEEFKSTLKSCKKSIQATSEFIRRECETKPIKSEKSGRSYKTFNKKDMRKIYNRVVLKNGVYDVMAGKMIEFDEKLPYYYEIKAKYISKESSKLNTPYFDKLLKDATGGDKDSIQMIHYAIGMLLLPNKCKKFIVAGNASNSGKSILFGQFLDSLFDASRISRVDSSKLGGRFALGDCEDKLLISCLDIDENVLSSKAAGVIKRATGEEKISSEAKYKSSKETIVRFKFVFATNFGFTSSRYDAGLVNRILALPFIKETAEENQIADLAEKLQGEKDKIVTKILREMQEVIKEDGSIVIPESDLSKQMKSSWTTVNSLFEEFCEKLVDITGDEDDYLSWENLYESYRQYFFLKSKSSNVHYEILPKQAFIKSFMDKTEIGHGGRVEQVRRRKFGDREYPNAVRRLTGIKVKI
;
A
#
# COMPACT_ATOMS: atom_id res chain seq x y z
N ASP A 1 29.31 30.39 33.89
CA ASP A 1 28.82 31.76 33.65
C ASP A 1 28.47 31.92 32.16
N GLU A 2 27.40 31.29 31.77
CA GLU A 2 26.65 31.52 30.50
C GLU A 2 25.21 31.04 30.71
N GLU A 3 24.52 31.55 31.72
CA GLU A 3 23.11 31.26 32.03
C GLU A 3 22.20 32.47 31.81
N GLU A 4 22.63 33.50 31.12
CA GLU A 4 21.80 34.65 30.75
C GLU A 4 21.52 34.63 29.25
N ASP A 5 20.24 34.58 28.91
CA ASP A 5 19.49 34.88 27.69
C ASP A 5 18.64 33.73 27.11
N MET A 6 17.93 33.04 27.99
CA MET A 6 16.79 32.25 27.49
C MET A 6 15.49 32.72 28.14
N LEU A 7 14.62 33.33 27.35
CA LEU A 7 13.27 33.72 27.74
C LEU A 7 12.51 32.54 28.38
N SER A 8 11.82 32.80 29.48
CA SER A 8 10.95 31.81 30.11
C SER A 8 9.75 31.47 29.20
N PRO A 9 9.08 30.34 29.40
CA PRO A 9 7.86 30.01 28.65
C PRO A 9 6.77 31.10 28.76
N GLU A 10 6.70 31.80 29.88
CA GLU A 10 5.79 32.91 30.11
C GLU A 10 6.19 34.15 29.28
N GLU A 11 7.48 34.47 29.20
CA GLU A 11 7.98 35.59 28.38
C GLU A 11 7.81 35.32 26.87
N ILE A 12 7.94 34.06 26.43
CA ILE A 12 7.64 33.67 25.07
C ILE A 12 6.15 33.78 24.76
N TYR A 13 5.29 33.41 25.72
CA TYR A 13 3.84 33.52 25.58
C TYR A 13 3.36 34.97 25.51
N GLU A 14 3.90 35.85 26.37
CA GLU A 14 3.59 37.29 26.34
C GLU A 14 4.11 37.97 25.07
N ALA A 15 5.28 37.59 24.57
CA ALA A 15 5.81 38.10 23.32
C ALA A 15 4.95 37.67 22.11
N LEU A 16 4.41 36.44 22.12
CA LEU A 16 3.49 35.96 21.09
C LEU A 16 2.13 36.67 21.13
N LYS A 17 1.63 36.98 22.32
CA LYS A 17 0.38 37.69 22.51
C LYS A 17 0.50 39.16 22.07
N HIS A 18 1.61 39.82 22.38
CA HIS A 18 1.89 41.17 21.93
C HIS A 18 2.05 41.30 20.41
N ASN A 19 2.57 40.23 19.75
CA ASN A 19 2.65 40.20 18.30
C ASN A 19 1.28 39.93 17.61
N GLN A 20 0.37 39.19 18.23
CA GLN A 20 -1.00 39.08 17.72
C GLN A 20 -1.76 40.41 17.75
N GLU A 21 -1.56 41.22 18.76
CA GLU A 21 -2.14 42.57 18.87
C GLU A 21 -1.56 43.57 17.84
N ILE A 22 -0.33 43.30 17.34
CA ILE A 22 0.33 44.12 16.30
C ILE A 22 -0.10 43.64 14.88
N GLU A 23 -0.36 42.37 14.67
CA GLU A 23 -0.85 41.84 13.38
C GLU A 23 -2.27 42.30 13.03
N GLU A 24 -3.09 42.63 14.02
CA GLU A 24 -4.43 43.21 13.79
C GLU A 24 -4.40 44.67 13.30
N ASN A 25 -3.23 45.34 13.32
CA ASN A 25 -3.12 46.76 13.05
C ASN A 25 -2.17 47.20 11.93
N SER A 26 -1.53 46.33 11.17
CA SER A 26 -0.59 46.73 10.11
C SER A 26 -0.70 45.93 8.81
N SER A 27 -0.83 46.64 7.73
CA SER A 27 -0.79 46.13 6.34
C SER A 27 0.56 46.49 5.68
N GLY A 28 1.38 45.48 5.31
CA GLY A 28 2.59 45.72 4.51
C GLY A 28 3.52 44.52 4.34
N GLU A 29 4.07 44.38 3.13
CA GLU A 29 4.94 43.27 2.63
C GLU A 29 6.22 42.99 3.43
N ASN A 30 6.62 43.83 4.39
CA ASN A 30 7.81 43.65 5.23
C ASN A 30 7.61 42.66 6.39
N ASP A 31 6.37 42.31 6.74
CA ASP A 31 6.06 41.46 7.88
C ASP A 31 6.21 39.95 7.55
N MET A 32 6.06 39.55 6.30
CA MET A 32 6.24 38.14 5.90
C MET A 32 7.68 37.64 6.09
N LEU A 33 8.67 38.51 5.88
CA LEU A 33 10.10 38.21 6.11
C LEU A 33 10.47 38.18 7.60
N ARG A 34 9.78 38.97 8.44
CA ARG A 34 9.96 38.92 9.89
C ARG A 34 9.33 37.69 10.51
N SER A 35 8.11 37.36 10.12
CA SER A 35 7.41 36.13 10.56
C SER A 35 8.22 34.88 10.25
N THR A 36 8.81 34.77 9.05
CA THR A 36 9.65 33.62 8.65
C THR A 36 10.91 33.52 9.53
N LYS A 37 11.54 34.64 9.88
CA LYS A 37 12.72 34.64 10.78
C LYS A 37 12.37 34.24 12.21
N ILE A 38 11.21 34.62 12.70
CA ILE A 38 10.71 34.24 14.04
C ILE A 38 10.36 32.76 14.07
N PHE A 39 9.68 32.24 13.04
CA PHE A 39 9.41 30.78 12.93
C PHE A 39 10.69 29.95 12.89
N CYS A 40 11.70 30.36 12.10
CA CYS A 40 13.00 29.68 12.08
C CYS A 40 13.74 29.77 13.42
N ALA A 41 13.58 30.84 14.18
CA ALA A 41 14.18 30.99 15.52
C ALA A 41 13.47 30.10 16.55
N ILE A 42 12.15 29.98 16.48
CA ILE A 42 11.35 29.09 17.34
C ILE A 42 11.66 27.64 17.05
N ASP A 43 11.72 27.23 15.78
CA ASP A 43 12.08 25.86 15.38
C ASP A 43 13.50 25.49 15.82
N ASN A 44 14.46 26.41 15.72
CA ASN A 44 15.82 26.22 16.21
C ASN A 44 15.91 26.14 17.74
N ALA A 45 15.12 26.93 18.46
CA ALA A 45 15.03 26.89 19.92
C ALA A 45 14.39 25.59 20.41
N THR A 46 13.30 25.16 19.74
CA THR A 46 12.61 23.89 20.05
C THR A 46 13.53 22.68 19.78
N ALA A 47 14.27 22.68 18.66
CA ALA A 47 15.25 21.65 18.35
C ALA A 47 16.39 21.57 19.38
N LYS A 48 16.89 22.73 19.88
CA LYS A 48 17.92 22.78 20.96
C LYS A 48 17.36 22.32 22.31
N MET A 49 16.09 22.60 22.61
CA MET A 49 15.43 22.11 23.83
C MET A 49 15.26 20.58 23.80
N ASP A 50 14.89 20.01 22.67
CA ASP A 50 14.78 18.57 22.48
C ASP A 50 16.16 17.87 22.60
N GLU A 51 17.21 18.46 22.06
CA GLU A 51 18.58 17.94 22.20
C GLU A 51 19.09 17.97 23.66
N LYS A 52 18.81 19.04 24.38
CA LYS A 52 19.21 19.20 25.79
C LYS A 52 18.40 18.26 26.69
N SER A 53 17.10 18.05 26.39
CA SER A 53 16.23 17.06 27.03
C SER A 53 16.74 15.63 26.81
N ASP A 54 17.15 15.29 25.59
CA ASP A 54 17.70 13.98 25.25
C ASP A 54 19.06 13.72 25.92
N ARG A 55 19.94 14.72 26.02
CA ARG A 55 21.21 14.62 26.76
C ARG A 55 20.99 14.35 28.25
N ARG A 56 20.06 15.08 28.89
CA ARG A 56 19.70 14.86 30.32
C ARG A 56 19.09 13.49 30.56
N LYS A 57 18.28 12.98 29.61
CA LYS A 57 17.71 11.63 29.66
C LYS A 57 18.79 10.56 29.51
N LYS A 58 19.70 10.69 28.55
CA LYS A 58 20.86 9.81 28.38
C LYS A 58 21.73 9.76 29.63
N GLN A 59 21.98 10.91 30.26
CA GLN A 59 22.75 10.96 31.52
C GLN A 59 22.02 10.28 32.70
N LYS A 60 20.69 10.46 32.86
CA LYS A 60 19.91 9.76 33.90
C LYS A 60 19.87 8.26 33.68
N ILE A 61 19.71 7.81 32.42
CA ILE A 61 19.73 6.39 32.05
C ILE A 61 21.13 5.81 32.32
N SER A 62 22.19 6.51 31.90
CA SER A 62 23.57 6.08 32.15
C SER A 62 23.90 5.97 33.63
N LYS A 63 23.39 6.91 34.46
CA LYS A 63 23.55 6.85 35.92
C LYS A 63 22.82 5.65 36.53
N ARG A 64 21.56 5.38 36.12
CA ARG A 64 20.79 4.20 36.55
C ARG A 64 21.43 2.88 36.11
N ILE A 65 22.02 2.85 34.90
CA ILE A 65 22.75 1.67 34.41
C ILE A 65 23.99 1.43 35.28
N LYS A 66 24.75 2.49 35.60
CA LYS A 66 25.93 2.39 36.49
C LYS A 66 25.54 1.88 37.87
N GLU A 67 24.49 2.41 38.48
CA GLU A 67 23.97 1.98 39.80
C GLU A 67 23.52 0.51 39.79
N LYS A 68 22.85 0.05 38.73
CA LYS A 68 22.42 -1.36 38.58
C LYS A 68 23.56 -2.31 38.17
N LYS A 69 24.55 -1.84 37.39
CA LYS A 69 25.78 -2.63 37.11
C LYS A 69 26.58 -2.88 38.39
N GLN A 70 26.65 -1.92 39.30
CA GLN A 70 27.29 -2.12 40.59
C GLN A 70 26.57 -3.16 41.45
N THR A 71 25.24 -3.23 41.43
CA THR A 71 24.46 -4.24 42.18
C THR A 71 24.48 -5.64 41.55
N SER A 72 24.50 -5.74 40.21
CA SER A 72 24.57 -7.05 39.54
C SER A 72 25.99 -7.62 39.47
N ALA A 73 27.01 -6.77 39.42
CA ALA A 73 28.41 -7.22 39.50
C ALA A 73 28.81 -7.81 40.87
N LEU A 74 28.05 -7.48 41.90
CA LEU A 74 28.28 -8.02 43.24
C LEU A 74 27.78 -9.48 43.42
N ASN A 75 26.83 -9.96 42.57
CA ASN A 75 26.20 -11.29 42.76
C ASN A 75 26.40 -12.26 41.59
N GLY A 76 27.08 -11.91 40.50
CA GLY A 76 27.30 -12.78 39.33
C GLY A 76 26.03 -13.22 38.60
N GLU A 77 24.86 -12.63 38.90
CA GLU A 77 23.59 -12.98 38.28
C GLU A 77 23.28 -12.12 37.06
N PHE A 78 22.78 -12.78 35.99
CA PHE A 78 22.31 -12.09 34.78
C PHE A 78 21.08 -11.24 35.11
N ASN A 79 21.18 -9.93 34.77
CA ASN A 79 20.04 -9.02 34.91
C ASN A 79 19.46 -8.66 33.53
N PRO A 80 18.32 -9.29 33.13
CA PRO A 80 17.71 -9.08 31.82
C PRO A 80 17.28 -7.62 31.57
N TYR A 81 16.87 -6.89 32.59
CA TYR A 81 16.47 -5.48 32.46
C TYR A 81 17.68 -4.59 32.12
N THR A 82 18.78 -4.74 32.84
CA THR A 82 20.01 -3.97 32.58
C THR A 82 20.50 -4.24 31.17
N PHE A 83 20.51 -5.50 30.78
CA PHE A 83 20.92 -5.93 29.45
C PHE A 83 19.99 -5.42 28.35
N ALA A 84 18.66 -5.43 28.58
CA ALA A 84 17.70 -4.82 27.66
C ALA A 84 17.97 -3.32 27.43
N ILE A 85 18.34 -2.58 28.50
CA ILE A 85 18.71 -1.17 28.36
C ILE A 85 20.03 -0.99 27.60
N GLU A 86 20.98 -1.90 27.77
CA GLU A 86 22.23 -1.90 26.96
C GLU A 86 21.94 -2.11 25.47
N ILE A 87 21.12 -3.09 25.12
CA ILE A 87 20.64 -3.35 23.76
C ILE A 87 19.95 -2.09 23.19
N LEU A 88 19.02 -1.49 23.94
CA LEU A 88 18.30 -0.29 23.49
C LEU A 88 19.18 0.97 23.38
N ASN A 89 20.34 1.00 24.05
CA ASN A 89 21.33 2.06 23.88
C ASN A 89 22.28 1.80 22.70
N LYS A 90 22.57 0.52 22.42
CA LYS A 90 23.43 0.10 21.31
C LYS A 90 22.69 0.19 19.98
N TYR A 91 21.42 -0.25 19.95
CA TYR A 91 20.60 -0.32 18.77
C TYR A 91 19.43 0.66 18.85
N ARG A 92 19.10 1.30 17.73
CA ARG A 92 17.91 2.15 17.64
C ARG A 92 16.71 1.27 17.28
N ILE A 93 15.93 0.91 18.30
CA ILE A 93 14.74 0.06 18.18
C ILE A 93 13.52 0.91 18.54
N TRP A 94 12.59 1.08 17.60
CA TRP A 94 11.46 2.00 17.71
C TRP A 94 10.17 1.38 17.13
N HIS A 95 9.01 1.98 17.43
CA HIS A 95 7.77 1.77 16.71
C HIS A 95 7.61 2.86 15.64
N LEU A 96 7.15 2.48 14.43
CA LEU A 96 6.89 3.45 13.37
C LEU A 96 5.61 4.25 13.61
N ASP A 97 4.67 3.73 14.40
CA ASP A 97 3.42 4.41 14.75
C ASP A 97 2.94 3.92 16.11
N SER A 98 2.18 4.74 16.82
CA SER A 98 1.65 4.42 18.15
C SER A 98 0.64 3.24 18.18
N SER A 99 0.12 2.85 17.04
CA SER A 99 -0.78 1.70 16.88
C SER A 99 -0.08 0.49 16.25
N ASP A 100 1.23 0.59 15.96
CA ASP A 100 2.03 -0.52 15.45
C ASP A 100 2.61 -1.34 16.62
N TRP A 101 2.37 -2.63 16.62
CA TRP A 101 2.92 -3.56 17.60
C TRP A 101 4.28 -4.13 17.17
N THR A 102 4.69 -3.87 15.92
CA THR A 102 5.95 -4.32 15.36
C THR A 102 7.08 -3.42 15.86
N LEU A 103 8.14 -4.03 16.37
CA LEU A 103 9.40 -3.33 16.62
C LEU A 103 10.15 -3.16 15.29
N TRP A 104 10.84 -2.05 15.16
CA TRP A 104 11.65 -1.71 13.99
C TRP A 104 13.05 -1.32 14.43
N ILE A 105 14.07 -1.77 13.71
CA ILE A 105 15.47 -1.50 14.01
C ILE A 105 16.10 -0.70 12.87
N TRP A 106 16.86 0.33 13.22
CA TRP A 106 17.64 1.11 12.27
C TRP A 106 18.86 0.31 11.78
N ASN A 107 19.00 0.14 10.47
CA ASN A 107 20.08 -0.61 9.84
C ASN A 107 21.18 0.28 9.19
N GLY A 108 21.12 1.59 9.39
CA GLY A 108 22.00 2.58 8.76
C GLY A 108 21.32 3.39 7.65
N HIS A 109 20.34 2.84 6.99
CA HIS A 109 19.60 3.48 5.90
C HIS A 109 18.12 3.70 6.23
N PHE A 110 17.49 2.72 6.85
CA PHE A 110 16.05 2.71 7.15
C PHE A 110 15.75 1.81 8.34
N TYR A 111 14.52 1.85 8.83
CA TYR A 111 14.02 0.96 9.86
C TYR A 111 13.45 -0.32 9.23
N GLU A 112 14.03 -1.47 9.55
CA GLU A 112 13.53 -2.77 9.13
C GLU A 112 12.72 -3.46 10.24
N PRO A 113 11.73 -4.32 9.87
CA PRO A 113 10.93 -5.04 10.85
C PRO A 113 11.81 -5.96 11.71
N LEU A 114 11.68 -5.84 13.02
CA LEU A 114 12.34 -6.66 14.01
C LEU A 114 11.33 -7.67 14.59
N ASN A 115 11.15 -8.81 13.91
CA ASN A 115 10.32 -9.90 14.40
C ASN A 115 10.98 -10.62 15.58
N ASP A 116 10.24 -11.56 16.19
CA ASP A 116 10.70 -12.27 17.40
C ASP A 116 12.02 -13.00 17.16
N ASP A 117 12.16 -13.72 16.05
CA ASP A 117 13.36 -14.48 15.71
C ASP A 117 14.60 -13.58 15.52
N LYS A 118 14.42 -12.44 14.84
CA LYS A 118 15.50 -11.45 14.65
C LYS A 118 15.87 -10.79 15.97
N LEU A 119 14.89 -10.47 16.82
CA LEU A 119 15.14 -9.89 18.15
C LEU A 119 15.88 -10.86 19.03
N GLU A 120 15.46 -12.12 19.10
CA GLU A 120 16.14 -13.17 19.85
C GLU A 120 17.57 -13.41 19.34
N SER A 121 17.76 -13.43 18.01
CA SER A 121 19.08 -13.57 17.40
C SER A 121 20.02 -12.39 17.73
N LEU A 122 19.48 -11.16 17.73
CA LEU A 122 20.22 -9.97 18.12
C LEU A 122 20.63 -10.00 19.59
N ILE A 123 19.71 -10.38 20.48
CA ILE A 123 19.98 -10.54 21.91
C ILE A 123 21.04 -11.63 22.13
N TYR A 124 20.92 -12.79 21.44
CA TYR A 124 21.90 -13.87 21.54
C TYR A 124 23.30 -13.44 21.09
N GLY A 125 23.39 -12.68 19.99
CA GLY A 125 24.66 -12.17 19.48
C GLY A 125 25.42 -11.32 20.51
N ASP A 126 24.70 -10.49 21.26
CA ASP A 126 25.28 -9.59 22.26
C ASP A 126 25.34 -10.18 23.68
N LEU A 127 24.74 -11.36 23.90
CA LEU A 127 24.74 -12.02 25.22
C LEU A 127 26.18 -12.40 25.61
N PRO A 128 26.65 -12.07 26.85
CA PRO A 128 27.96 -12.47 27.30
C PRO A 128 28.15 -13.99 27.30
N GLU A 129 29.33 -14.48 26.95
CA GLU A 129 29.63 -15.92 26.79
C GLU A 129 29.33 -16.76 28.05
N GLU A 130 29.53 -16.19 29.22
CA GLU A 130 29.23 -16.83 30.50
C GLU A 130 27.76 -17.21 30.64
N PHE A 131 26.83 -16.48 30.01
CA PHE A 131 25.40 -16.79 30.03
C PHE A 131 24.93 -17.65 28.85
N LYS A 132 25.82 -17.95 27.90
CA LYS A 132 25.59 -18.89 26.80
C LYS A 132 25.89 -20.34 27.17
N SER A 133 26.44 -20.57 28.36
CA SER A 133 27.01 -21.87 28.80
C SER A 133 26.01 -23.03 28.82
N THR A 134 24.72 -22.78 29.06
CA THR A 134 23.67 -23.80 28.96
C THR A 134 22.49 -23.31 28.13
N LEU A 135 21.94 -24.21 27.28
CA LEU A 135 20.82 -23.86 26.39
C LEU A 135 19.59 -23.35 27.16
N LYS A 136 19.31 -23.93 28.34
CA LYS A 136 18.15 -23.58 29.19
C LYS A 136 18.30 -22.18 29.80
N SER A 137 19.45 -21.84 30.37
CA SER A 137 19.71 -20.52 30.96
C SER A 137 19.77 -19.45 29.88
N CYS A 138 20.42 -19.73 28.76
CA CYS A 138 20.49 -18.85 27.58
C CYS A 138 19.09 -18.49 27.06
N LYS A 139 18.24 -19.48 26.81
CA LYS A 139 16.87 -19.26 26.33
C LYS A 139 16.04 -18.41 27.29
N LYS A 140 16.14 -18.68 28.60
CA LYS A 140 15.43 -17.91 29.65
C LYS A 140 15.91 -16.45 29.68
N SER A 141 17.23 -16.23 29.58
CA SER A 141 17.81 -14.88 29.54
C SER A 141 17.37 -14.09 28.31
N ILE A 142 17.34 -14.73 27.13
CA ILE A 142 16.88 -14.11 25.88
C ILE A 142 15.40 -13.73 25.99
N GLN A 143 14.54 -14.64 26.42
CA GLN A 143 13.11 -14.38 26.56
C GLN A 143 12.82 -13.23 27.54
N ALA A 144 13.45 -13.24 28.70
CA ALA A 144 13.29 -12.17 29.68
C ALA A 144 13.78 -10.81 29.16
N THR A 145 14.92 -10.78 28.45
CA THR A 145 15.46 -9.56 27.82
C THR A 145 14.53 -9.05 26.73
N SER A 146 14.03 -9.94 25.86
CA SER A 146 13.06 -9.61 24.80
C SER A 146 11.79 -8.97 25.37
N GLU A 147 11.25 -9.54 26.46
CA GLU A 147 10.08 -9.00 27.13
C GLU A 147 10.33 -7.59 27.70
N PHE A 148 11.49 -7.34 28.31
CA PHE A 148 11.85 -5.99 28.78
C PHE A 148 12.05 -5.00 27.64
N ILE A 149 12.66 -5.39 26.51
CA ILE A 149 12.80 -4.53 25.33
C ILE A 149 11.41 -4.12 24.84
N ARG A 150 10.48 -5.06 24.70
CA ARG A 150 9.10 -4.77 24.28
C ARG A 150 8.41 -3.81 25.22
N ARG A 151 8.47 -4.05 26.53
CA ARG A 151 7.86 -3.17 27.54
C ARG A 151 8.45 -1.76 27.52
N GLU A 152 9.75 -1.61 27.35
CA GLU A 152 10.41 -0.31 27.26
C GLU A 152 10.08 0.44 25.95
N CYS A 153 9.71 -0.29 24.87
CA CYS A 153 9.26 0.27 23.61
C CYS A 153 7.73 0.43 23.53
N GLU A 154 6.95 -0.15 24.46
CA GLU A 154 5.49 -0.02 24.47
C GLU A 154 5.04 1.44 24.53
N THR A 155 4.07 1.76 23.70
CA THR A 155 3.56 3.12 23.48
C THR A 155 2.35 3.47 24.33
N LYS A 156 1.90 2.58 25.22
CA LYS A 156 0.78 2.89 26.08
C LYS A 156 1.18 3.99 27.06
N PRO A 157 0.49 5.16 27.06
CA PRO A 157 0.70 6.15 28.08
C PRO A 157 0.30 5.56 29.42
N ILE A 158 1.28 5.07 30.18
CA ILE A 158 1.06 4.95 31.62
C ILE A 158 0.80 6.38 32.07
N LYS A 159 -0.40 6.66 32.55
CA LYS A 159 -0.80 7.95 33.14
C LYS A 159 0.07 8.29 34.35
N SER A 160 1.35 8.51 34.16
CA SER A 160 2.22 9.09 35.16
C SER A 160 3.19 10.04 34.47
N GLU A 161 2.83 11.31 34.50
CA GLU A 161 3.69 12.44 34.11
C GLU A 161 5.02 12.50 34.90
N LYS A 162 5.21 11.59 35.86
CA LYS A 162 6.39 11.58 36.74
C LYS A 162 7.58 10.73 36.28
N SER A 163 7.47 9.93 35.21
CA SER A 163 8.54 8.97 34.88
C SER A 163 9.59 9.45 33.86
N GLY A 164 9.41 10.60 33.20
CA GLY A 164 10.36 11.16 32.23
C GLY A 164 10.77 10.19 31.09
N ARG A 165 9.95 9.19 30.78
CA ARG A 165 10.23 8.20 29.75
C ARG A 165 9.92 8.77 28.39
N SER A 166 10.92 8.85 27.54
CA SER A 166 10.76 9.20 26.14
C SER A 166 10.18 7.98 25.42
N TYR A 167 8.99 8.14 24.84
CA TYR A 167 8.41 7.12 23.98
C TYR A 167 9.25 6.99 22.71
N LYS A 168 9.74 5.78 22.44
CA LYS A 168 10.49 5.47 21.23
C LYS A 168 9.51 5.15 20.08
N THR A 169 8.73 6.14 19.67
CA THR A 169 7.68 6.00 18.66
C THR A 169 7.64 7.25 17.80
N PHE A 170 7.58 7.06 16.49
CA PHE A 170 7.28 8.13 15.56
C PHE A 170 5.79 8.49 15.60
N ASN A 171 5.47 9.74 15.34
CA ASN A 171 4.10 10.21 15.26
C ASN A 171 3.68 10.45 13.81
N LYS A 172 2.38 10.75 13.59
CA LYS A 172 1.85 11.03 12.25
C LYS A 172 2.52 12.21 11.55
N LYS A 173 3.02 13.21 12.29
CA LYS A 173 3.75 14.35 11.70
C LYS A 173 5.11 13.89 11.17
N ASP A 174 5.80 12.99 11.90
CA ASP A 174 7.07 12.44 11.44
C ASP A 174 6.89 11.58 10.19
N MET A 175 5.83 10.76 10.13
CA MET A 175 5.49 9.99 8.93
C MET A 175 5.24 10.89 7.71
N ARG A 176 4.61 12.05 7.88
CA ARG A 176 4.40 12.99 6.76
C ARG A 176 5.69 13.59 6.20
N LYS A 177 6.72 13.73 7.03
CA LYS A 177 8.04 14.28 6.60
C LYS A 177 8.73 13.41 5.55
N ILE A 178 8.36 12.15 5.42
CA ILE A 178 8.97 11.21 4.46
C ILE A 178 8.11 10.97 3.22
N TYR A 179 6.90 11.49 3.11
CA TYR A 179 5.97 11.17 2.03
C TYR A 179 6.48 11.49 0.61
N ASN A 180 7.34 12.49 0.49
CA ASN A 180 7.99 12.88 -0.75
C ASN A 180 9.44 12.39 -0.87
N ARG A 181 9.86 11.40 -0.05
CA ARG A 181 11.24 10.93 0.03
C ARG A 181 11.33 9.45 -0.25
N VAL A 182 12.32 9.06 -1.05
CA VAL A 182 12.60 7.67 -1.40
C VAL A 182 14.00 7.32 -0.93
N VAL A 183 14.10 6.29 -0.10
CA VAL A 183 15.39 5.74 0.33
C VAL A 183 15.92 4.84 -0.78
N LEU A 184 17.13 5.13 -1.23
CA LEU A 184 17.86 4.42 -2.26
C LEU A 184 19.19 3.91 -1.70
N LYS A 185 19.87 3.01 -2.38
CA LYS A 185 21.15 2.44 -1.91
C LYS A 185 22.26 3.48 -1.65
N ASN A 186 22.17 4.64 -2.26
CA ASN A 186 23.21 5.69 -2.17
C ASN A 186 22.71 6.99 -1.55
N GLY A 187 21.63 6.98 -0.80
CA GLY A 187 21.08 8.13 -0.11
C GLY A 187 19.57 8.22 -0.21
N VAL A 188 19.01 9.31 0.21
CA VAL A 188 17.57 9.58 0.15
C VAL A 188 17.30 10.63 -0.93
N TYR A 189 16.42 10.34 -1.87
CA TYR A 189 15.99 11.33 -2.85
C TYR A 189 14.76 12.07 -2.35
N ASP A 190 14.89 13.36 -2.17
CA ASP A 190 13.75 14.26 -1.87
C ASP A 190 13.16 14.72 -3.20
N VAL A 191 11.98 14.19 -3.54
CA VAL A 191 11.32 14.44 -4.83
C VAL A 191 10.96 15.92 -5.00
N MET A 192 10.43 16.56 -3.95
CA MET A 192 10.06 17.98 -4.02
C MET A 192 11.27 18.88 -4.21
N ALA A 193 12.34 18.60 -3.47
CA ALA A 193 13.59 19.36 -3.58
C ALA A 193 14.42 19.00 -4.82
N GLY A 194 14.13 17.89 -5.50
CA GLY A 194 14.87 17.39 -6.66
C GLY A 194 16.33 17.05 -6.37
N LYS A 195 16.67 16.64 -5.15
CA LYS A 195 18.05 16.42 -4.72
C LYS A 195 18.19 15.20 -3.82
N MET A 196 19.40 14.68 -3.81
CA MET A 196 19.81 13.66 -2.83
C MET A 196 20.13 14.32 -1.49
N ILE A 197 19.75 13.66 -0.42
CA ILE A 197 20.07 13.98 0.97
C ILE A 197 20.62 12.72 1.65
N GLU A 198 21.27 12.89 2.79
CA GLU A 198 21.79 11.79 3.57
C GLU A 198 20.70 11.01 4.31
N PHE A 199 21.06 9.81 4.76
CA PHE A 199 20.19 9.01 5.62
C PHE A 199 20.06 9.69 6.99
N ASP A 200 18.84 9.72 7.54
CA ASP A 200 18.56 10.33 8.84
C ASP A 200 17.75 9.36 9.72
N GLU A 201 18.40 8.84 10.75
CA GLU A 201 17.79 7.94 11.74
C GLU A 201 16.67 8.59 12.57
N LYS A 202 16.52 9.91 12.51
CA LYS A 202 15.44 10.64 13.17
C LYS A 202 14.13 10.63 12.39
N LEU A 203 14.16 10.11 11.16
CA LEU A 203 13.01 10.00 10.28
C LEU A 203 12.57 8.54 10.10
N PRO A 204 11.27 8.28 10.00
CA PRO A 204 10.70 6.93 9.96
C PRO A 204 10.78 6.27 8.59
N TYR A 205 11.95 6.29 7.95
CA TYR A 205 12.17 5.52 6.73
C TYR A 205 12.03 4.02 7.05
N TYR A 206 11.18 3.29 6.35
CA TYR A 206 10.84 1.90 6.69
C TYR A 206 11.04 0.90 5.55
N TYR A 207 11.68 1.32 4.46
CA TYR A 207 12.16 0.46 3.37
C TYR A 207 13.16 1.21 2.50
N GLU A 208 13.92 0.46 1.72
CA GLU A 208 14.85 0.94 0.70
C GLU A 208 14.46 0.37 -0.66
N ILE A 209 14.50 1.19 -1.69
CA ILE A 209 14.43 0.74 -3.09
C ILE A 209 15.81 0.26 -3.52
N LYS A 210 15.89 -0.96 -4.03
CA LYS A 210 17.15 -1.62 -4.43
C LYS A 210 17.73 -1.04 -5.73
N ALA A 211 17.82 0.27 -5.83
CA ALA A 211 18.39 1.04 -6.93
C ALA A 211 19.24 2.19 -6.40
N LYS A 212 20.12 2.73 -7.26
CA LYS A 212 20.90 3.94 -7.00
C LYS A 212 20.35 5.11 -7.80
N TYR A 213 20.37 6.30 -7.21
CA TYR A 213 20.13 7.53 -7.96
C TYR A 213 21.35 7.92 -8.78
N ILE A 214 21.15 8.25 -10.04
CA ILE A 214 22.20 8.73 -10.95
C ILE A 214 22.15 10.26 -10.99
N SER A 215 23.26 10.92 -10.62
CA SER A 215 23.36 12.38 -10.57
C SER A 215 23.18 13.04 -11.97
N LYS A 216 22.89 14.34 -11.98
CA LYS A 216 22.54 15.10 -13.20
C LYS A 216 23.61 15.15 -14.30
N GLU A 217 24.86 14.91 -13.96
CA GLU A 217 25.99 15.01 -14.89
C GLU A 217 25.99 13.92 -15.99
N SER A 218 25.30 12.80 -15.77
CA SER A 218 25.08 11.81 -16.82
C SER A 218 23.92 12.26 -17.73
N SER A 219 24.26 12.88 -18.83
CA SER A 219 23.37 13.68 -19.70
C SER A 219 22.26 12.92 -20.43
N LYS A 220 22.17 11.61 -20.40
CA LYS A 220 21.05 10.85 -20.98
C LYS A 220 20.79 9.57 -20.17
N LEU A 221 19.69 9.59 -19.42
CA LEU A 221 19.12 8.37 -18.84
C LEU A 221 18.48 7.54 -19.97
N ASN A 222 19.32 6.87 -20.76
CA ASN A 222 18.86 6.01 -21.84
C ASN A 222 18.38 4.67 -21.28
N THR A 223 17.10 4.35 -21.50
CA THR A 223 16.42 3.15 -21.05
C THR A 223 15.73 2.42 -22.23
N PRO A 224 16.51 1.99 -23.25
CA PRO A 224 15.94 1.52 -24.52
C PRO A 224 15.00 0.34 -24.37
N TYR A 225 15.26 -0.58 -23.46
CA TYR A 225 14.41 -1.75 -23.25
C TYR A 225 13.12 -1.39 -22.52
N PHE A 226 13.20 -0.52 -21.51
CA PHE A 226 12.03 -0.02 -20.80
C PHE A 226 11.16 0.84 -21.72
N ASP A 227 11.76 1.78 -22.46
CA ASP A 227 11.04 2.66 -23.40
C ASP A 227 10.36 1.84 -24.51
N LYS A 228 11.04 0.80 -25.04
CA LYS A 228 10.47 -0.10 -26.04
C LYS A 228 9.29 -0.90 -25.46
N LEU A 229 9.43 -1.49 -24.28
CA LEU A 229 8.35 -2.22 -23.61
C LEU A 229 7.09 -1.35 -23.51
N LEU A 230 7.22 -0.14 -22.99
CA LEU A 230 6.07 0.75 -22.81
C LEU A 230 5.48 1.22 -24.14
N LYS A 231 6.33 1.53 -25.13
CA LYS A 231 5.89 1.90 -26.47
C LYS A 231 5.08 0.77 -27.12
N ASP A 232 5.56 -0.46 -27.03
CA ASP A 232 4.89 -1.62 -27.62
C ASP A 232 3.56 -1.89 -26.90
N ALA A 233 3.55 -1.88 -25.59
CA ALA A 233 2.36 -2.15 -24.76
C ALA A 233 1.24 -1.11 -24.94
N THR A 234 1.58 0.18 -25.03
CA THR A 234 0.61 1.29 -25.13
C THR A 234 0.30 1.70 -26.57
N GLY A 235 0.96 1.05 -27.57
CA GLY A 235 0.88 1.50 -28.96
C GLY A 235 1.57 2.83 -29.23
N GLY A 236 2.46 3.27 -28.34
CA GLY A 236 3.21 4.51 -28.45
C GLY A 236 2.47 5.75 -27.96
N ASP A 237 1.35 5.59 -27.27
CA ASP A 237 0.62 6.71 -26.67
C ASP A 237 1.43 7.33 -25.52
N LYS A 238 1.85 8.58 -25.72
CA LYS A 238 2.77 9.28 -24.82
C LYS A 238 2.17 9.53 -23.44
N ASP A 239 0.89 9.88 -23.38
CA ASP A 239 0.20 10.16 -22.12
C ASP A 239 0.04 8.90 -21.29
N SER A 240 -0.20 7.75 -21.93
CA SER A 240 -0.24 6.45 -21.27
C SER A 240 1.14 6.02 -20.77
N ILE A 241 2.20 6.24 -21.55
CA ILE A 241 3.58 5.97 -21.12
C ILE A 241 3.92 6.80 -19.88
N GLN A 242 3.65 8.11 -19.93
CA GLN A 242 3.90 9.01 -18.81
C GLN A 242 3.08 8.62 -17.57
N MET A 243 1.80 8.26 -17.77
CA MET A 243 0.95 7.76 -16.70
C MET A 243 1.50 6.49 -16.05
N ILE A 244 2.09 5.56 -16.81
CA ILE A 244 2.75 4.35 -16.29
C ILE A 244 3.98 4.73 -15.46
N HIS A 245 4.79 5.71 -15.89
CA HIS A 245 5.92 6.23 -15.11
C HIS A 245 5.44 6.76 -13.75
N TYR A 246 4.41 7.60 -13.72
CA TYR A 246 3.84 8.12 -12.47
C TYR A 246 3.26 7.01 -11.59
N ALA A 247 2.63 5.99 -12.19
CA ALA A 247 2.10 4.85 -11.46
C ALA A 247 3.22 4.05 -10.77
N ILE A 248 4.33 3.80 -11.46
CA ILE A 248 5.50 3.16 -10.86
C ILE A 248 6.08 4.06 -9.76
N GLY A 249 6.27 5.36 -10.03
CA GLY A 249 6.75 6.34 -9.05
C GLY A 249 5.89 6.38 -7.78
N MET A 250 4.58 6.31 -7.93
CA MET A 250 3.64 6.18 -6.82
C MET A 250 3.92 4.95 -5.96
N LEU A 251 4.31 3.82 -6.56
CA LEU A 251 4.67 2.61 -5.81
C LEU A 251 5.98 2.77 -5.03
N LEU A 252 6.92 3.58 -5.52
CA LEU A 252 8.21 3.80 -4.89
C LEU A 252 8.15 4.74 -3.68
N LEU A 253 7.12 5.57 -3.55
CA LEU A 253 6.97 6.56 -2.47
C LEU A 253 6.25 5.99 -1.25
N PRO A 254 6.62 6.40 -0.02
CA PRO A 254 5.99 5.90 1.22
C PRO A 254 4.62 6.52 1.51
N ASN A 255 4.15 7.44 0.66
CA ASN A 255 2.87 8.10 0.85
C ASN A 255 1.69 7.12 0.73
N LYS A 256 0.62 7.46 1.39
CA LYS A 256 -0.65 6.77 1.22
C LYS A 256 -1.30 7.18 -0.09
N CYS A 257 -1.87 6.24 -0.79
CA CYS A 257 -2.56 6.48 -2.05
C CYS A 257 -3.95 5.85 -2.02
N LYS A 258 -4.95 6.65 -2.36
CA LYS A 258 -6.33 6.17 -2.52
C LYS A 258 -6.55 5.38 -3.81
N LYS A 259 -5.57 5.40 -4.71
CA LYS A 259 -5.61 4.67 -5.98
C LYS A 259 -4.92 3.31 -5.87
N PHE A 260 -5.36 2.38 -6.70
CA PHE A 260 -4.67 1.12 -6.94
C PHE A 260 -4.56 0.87 -8.45
N ILE A 261 -3.52 0.15 -8.83
CA ILE A 261 -3.18 -0.10 -10.23
C ILE A 261 -3.95 -1.31 -10.76
N VAL A 262 -4.52 -1.17 -11.95
CA VAL A 262 -5.02 -2.27 -12.78
C VAL A 262 -4.41 -2.14 -14.18
N ALA A 263 -3.47 -3.00 -14.52
CA ALA A 263 -2.86 -3.06 -15.84
C ALA A 263 -3.65 -4.04 -16.74
N GLY A 264 -4.14 -3.59 -17.86
CA GLY A 264 -4.95 -4.38 -18.81
C GLY A 264 -4.92 -3.75 -20.21
N ASN A 265 -5.45 -4.36 -21.27
CA ASN A 265 -6.27 -5.58 -21.36
C ASN A 265 -5.57 -6.70 -22.16
N ALA A 266 -4.50 -6.40 -22.94
CA ALA A 266 -3.91 -7.35 -23.87
C ALA A 266 -3.05 -8.41 -23.17
N SER A 267 -3.16 -9.68 -23.58
CA SER A 267 -2.20 -10.73 -23.24
C SER A 267 -0.82 -10.41 -23.83
N ASN A 268 0.22 -11.09 -23.35
CA ASN A 268 1.59 -10.96 -23.87
C ASN A 268 2.11 -9.53 -24.07
N SER A 269 1.60 -8.56 -23.30
CA SER A 269 1.96 -7.13 -23.40
C SER A 269 3.05 -6.69 -22.42
N GLY A 270 3.71 -7.63 -21.73
CA GLY A 270 4.80 -7.35 -20.80
C GLY A 270 4.38 -6.98 -19.37
N LYS A 271 3.10 -7.04 -19.02
CA LYS A 271 2.59 -6.72 -17.66
C LYS A 271 3.30 -7.51 -16.56
N SER A 272 3.42 -8.83 -16.71
CA SER A 272 4.05 -9.71 -15.71
C SER A 272 5.55 -9.46 -15.60
N ILE A 273 6.22 -9.04 -16.68
CA ILE A 273 7.63 -8.66 -16.64
C ILE A 273 7.80 -7.35 -15.87
N LEU A 274 6.97 -6.35 -16.16
CA LEU A 274 7.07 -5.03 -15.51
C LEU A 274 6.61 -5.07 -14.05
N PHE A 275 5.38 -5.52 -13.79
CA PHE A 275 4.76 -5.51 -12.45
C PHE A 275 5.08 -6.74 -11.61
N GLY A 276 5.67 -7.77 -12.20
CA GLY A 276 6.21 -8.91 -11.52
C GLY A 276 7.72 -8.79 -11.34
N GLN A 277 8.48 -9.20 -12.35
CA GLN A 277 9.92 -9.40 -12.23
C GLN A 277 10.71 -8.10 -12.00
N PHE A 278 10.37 -7.02 -12.71
CA PHE A 278 11.07 -5.74 -12.54
C PHE A 278 10.76 -5.10 -11.19
N LEU A 279 9.47 -4.98 -10.79
CA LEU A 279 9.12 -4.43 -9.47
C LEU A 279 9.71 -5.27 -8.33
N ASP A 280 9.70 -6.59 -8.44
CA ASP A 280 10.32 -7.48 -7.44
C ASP A 280 11.82 -7.18 -7.26
N SER A 281 12.50 -6.79 -8.33
CA SER A 281 13.91 -6.42 -8.27
C SER A 281 14.18 -5.12 -7.49
N LEU A 282 13.16 -4.28 -7.32
CA LEU A 282 13.24 -2.99 -6.64
C LEU A 282 13.00 -3.09 -5.12
N PHE A 283 12.25 -4.08 -4.67
CA PHE A 283 11.89 -4.24 -3.27
C PHE A 283 12.56 -5.46 -2.64
N ASP A 284 12.53 -5.55 -1.33
CA ASP A 284 12.84 -6.80 -0.66
C ASP A 284 11.73 -7.82 -0.90
N ALA A 285 12.08 -9.06 -1.24
CA ALA A 285 11.11 -10.11 -1.55
C ALA A 285 10.16 -10.39 -0.38
N SER A 286 10.64 -10.26 0.86
CA SER A 286 9.81 -10.40 2.07
C SER A 286 8.75 -9.32 2.20
N ARG A 287 8.90 -8.19 1.51
CA ARG A 287 7.99 -7.03 1.55
C ARG A 287 6.93 -7.04 0.45
N ILE A 288 6.92 -8.08 -0.39
CA ILE A 288 5.93 -8.26 -1.45
C ILE A 288 5.05 -9.46 -1.09
N SER A 289 3.74 -9.32 -1.24
CA SER A 289 2.78 -10.43 -1.15
C SER A 289 2.12 -10.65 -2.50
N ARG A 290 2.20 -11.87 -3.00
CA ARG A 290 1.43 -12.31 -4.17
C ARG A 290 0.19 -13.03 -3.69
N VAL A 291 -0.96 -12.49 -4.02
CA VAL A 291 -2.25 -13.00 -3.58
C VAL A 291 -2.99 -13.57 -4.79
N ASP A 292 -3.49 -14.78 -4.62
CA ASP A 292 -4.42 -15.38 -5.57
C ASP A 292 -5.74 -14.58 -5.58
N SER A 293 -6.26 -14.30 -6.76
CA SER A 293 -7.49 -13.53 -6.96
C SER A 293 -8.66 -14.08 -6.15
N SER A 294 -8.81 -15.40 -6.11
CA SER A 294 -9.87 -16.10 -5.38
C SER A 294 -9.82 -15.89 -3.85
N LYS A 295 -8.65 -15.56 -3.31
CA LYS A 295 -8.42 -15.38 -1.87
C LYS A 295 -8.57 -13.96 -1.39
N LEU A 296 -8.61 -12.97 -2.28
CA LEU A 296 -8.58 -11.54 -1.94
C LEU A 296 -9.77 -11.08 -1.06
N GLY A 297 -10.93 -11.73 -1.20
CA GLY A 297 -12.11 -11.49 -0.37
C GLY A 297 -12.20 -12.36 0.89
N GLY A 298 -11.23 -13.24 1.12
CA GLY A 298 -11.25 -14.18 2.23
C GLY A 298 -10.92 -13.54 3.57
N ARG A 299 -11.32 -14.19 4.67
CA ARG A 299 -11.08 -13.73 6.05
C ARG A 299 -9.60 -13.52 6.37
N PHE A 300 -8.72 -14.32 5.78
CA PHE A 300 -7.27 -14.30 6.01
C PHE A 300 -6.48 -13.65 4.87
N ALA A 301 -7.15 -12.99 3.92
CA ALA A 301 -6.51 -12.45 2.72
C ALA A 301 -5.37 -11.48 3.01
N LEU A 302 -5.45 -10.74 4.10
CA LEU A 302 -4.47 -9.74 4.53
C LEU A 302 -3.79 -10.10 5.87
N GLY A 303 -3.91 -11.34 6.32
CA GLY A 303 -3.42 -11.77 7.64
C GLY A 303 -1.90 -11.62 7.85
N ASP A 304 -1.13 -11.74 6.77
CA ASP A 304 0.33 -11.64 6.79
C ASP A 304 0.84 -10.42 6.01
N CYS A 305 0.02 -9.37 5.89
CA CYS A 305 0.35 -8.18 5.10
C CYS A 305 0.82 -6.96 5.93
N GLU A 306 1.05 -7.13 7.22
CA GLU A 306 1.40 -6.02 8.14
C GLU A 306 2.68 -5.30 7.73
N ASP A 307 3.67 -6.04 7.27
CA ASP A 307 4.98 -5.53 6.87
C ASP A 307 5.13 -5.37 5.36
N LYS A 308 4.11 -5.67 4.56
CA LYS A 308 4.20 -5.63 3.10
C LYS A 308 4.14 -4.19 2.57
N LEU A 309 4.78 -4.00 1.42
CA LEU A 309 4.78 -2.74 0.65
C LEU A 309 3.95 -2.87 -0.62
N LEU A 310 3.92 -4.06 -1.20
CA LEU A 310 3.13 -4.39 -2.38
C LEU A 310 2.30 -5.64 -2.16
N ILE A 311 1.05 -5.56 -2.57
CA ILE A 311 0.19 -6.73 -2.77
C ILE A 311 -0.14 -6.79 -4.24
N SER A 312 0.30 -7.87 -4.90
CA SER A 312 0.11 -8.04 -6.34
C SER A 312 -0.67 -9.30 -6.66
N CYS A 313 -1.55 -9.18 -7.66
CA CYS A 313 -2.22 -10.28 -8.33
C CYS A 313 -2.15 -10.01 -9.82
N LEU A 314 -1.27 -10.74 -10.53
CA LEU A 314 -0.91 -10.45 -11.91
C LEU A 314 -1.72 -11.24 -12.95
N ASP A 315 -2.66 -12.02 -12.49
CA ASP A 315 -3.63 -12.74 -13.32
C ASP A 315 -4.95 -12.75 -12.55
N ILE A 316 -5.67 -11.63 -12.66
CA ILE A 316 -6.95 -11.51 -11.99
C ILE A 316 -8.06 -12.03 -12.90
N ASP A 317 -8.91 -12.89 -12.33
CA ASP A 317 -10.15 -13.29 -12.94
C ASP A 317 -11.09 -12.09 -13.13
N GLU A 318 -11.93 -12.13 -14.14
CA GLU A 318 -12.89 -11.09 -14.48
C GLU A 318 -13.75 -10.63 -13.29
N ASN A 319 -13.98 -11.48 -12.30
CA ASN A 319 -14.87 -11.26 -11.16
C ASN A 319 -14.15 -11.04 -9.82
N VAL A 320 -12.85 -10.74 -9.84
CA VAL A 320 -12.03 -10.57 -8.63
C VAL A 320 -12.57 -9.49 -7.69
N LEU A 321 -13.20 -8.47 -8.23
CA LEU A 321 -13.86 -7.45 -7.39
C LEU A 321 -15.30 -7.84 -7.02
N SER A 322 -15.48 -9.08 -6.59
CA SER A 322 -16.66 -9.46 -5.81
C SER A 322 -16.88 -8.46 -4.66
N SER A 323 -18.12 -8.34 -4.17
CA SER A 323 -18.46 -7.41 -3.10
C SER A 323 -17.55 -7.50 -1.86
N LYS A 324 -17.02 -8.68 -1.57
CA LYS A 324 -16.08 -8.92 -0.45
C LYS A 324 -14.67 -8.37 -0.74
N ALA A 325 -14.09 -8.67 -1.89
CA ALA A 325 -12.77 -8.16 -2.28
C ALA A 325 -12.80 -6.64 -2.48
N ALA A 326 -13.85 -6.11 -3.11
CA ALA A 326 -14.06 -4.67 -3.25
C ALA A 326 -14.10 -3.96 -1.88
N GLY A 327 -14.77 -4.53 -0.89
CA GLY A 327 -14.80 -4.02 0.47
C GLY A 327 -13.43 -3.99 1.14
N VAL A 328 -12.62 -5.03 0.95
CA VAL A 328 -11.25 -5.11 1.46
C VAL A 328 -10.37 -4.04 0.80
N ILE A 329 -10.41 -3.92 -0.53
CA ILE A 329 -9.62 -2.93 -1.27
C ILE A 329 -10.02 -1.50 -0.89
N LYS A 330 -11.32 -1.21 -0.76
CA LYS A 330 -11.79 0.12 -0.36
C LYS A 330 -11.31 0.52 1.02
N ARG A 331 -11.37 -0.37 2.01
CA ARG A 331 -10.84 -0.11 3.35
C ARG A 331 -9.34 0.11 3.32
N ALA A 332 -8.59 -0.77 2.63
CA ALA A 332 -7.14 -0.66 2.52
C ALA A 332 -6.69 0.64 1.85
N THR A 333 -7.37 1.06 0.78
CA THR A 333 -7.08 2.33 0.08
C THR A 333 -7.72 3.55 0.75
N GLY A 334 -8.66 3.36 1.69
CA GLY A 334 -9.39 4.41 2.43
C GLY A 334 -8.67 4.93 3.66
N GLU A 335 -7.44 4.49 3.95
CA GLU A 335 -6.69 4.81 5.17
C GLU A 335 -7.34 4.27 6.46
N GLU A 336 -8.30 3.36 6.34
CA GLU A 336 -8.89 2.71 7.49
C GLU A 336 -7.93 1.64 8.05
N LYS A 337 -7.96 1.47 9.36
CA LYS A 337 -7.31 0.32 9.97
C LYS A 337 -8.02 -0.94 9.51
N ILE A 338 -7.26 -1.95 9.15
CA ILE A 338 -7.79 -3.25 8.74
C ILE A 338 -7.57 -4.22 9.88
N SER A 339 -8.64 -4.93 10.25
CA SER A 339 -8.51 -6.11 11.10
C SER A 339 -7.86 -7.21 10.27
N SER A 340 -6.64 -7.58 10.62
CA SER A 340 -5.94 -8.72 10.05
C SER A 340 -6.05 -9.91 10.99
N GLU A 341 -6.43 -11.05 10.45
CA GLU A 341 -6.47 -12.31 11.17
C GLU A 341 -5.52 -13.28 10.48
N ALA A 342 -4.44 -13.67 11.17
CA ALA A 342 -3.61 -14.78 10.76
C ALA A 342 -4.11 -16.06 11.42
N LYS A 343 -3.95 -17.22 10.74
CA LYS A 343 -4.31 -18.51 11.33
C LYS A 343 -3.60 -18.68 12.67
N TYR A 344 -4.38 -19.01 13.72
CA TYR A 344 -3.89 -19.25 15.09
C TYR A 344 -3.36 -18.01 15.84
N LYS A 345 -3.58 -16.79 15.32
CA LYS A 345 -3.26 -15.54 16.03
C LYS A 345 -4.54 -14.75 16.32
N SER A 346 -4.52 -13.98 17.41
CA SER A 346 -5.61 -13.05 17.72
C SER A 346 -5.73 -11.98 16.63
N SER A 347 -6.96 -11.58 16.32
CA SER A 347 -7.23 -10.45 15.42
C SER A 347 -6.50 -9.19 15.89
N LYS A 348 -5.75 -8.56 14.99
CA LYS A 348 -5.04 -7.30 15.25
C LYS A 348 -5.50 -6.24 14.26
N GLU A 349 -5.60 -5.01 14.73
CA GLU A 349 -5.74 -3.86 13.84
C GLU A 349 -4.39 -3.50 13.24
N THR A 350 -4.30 -3.53 11.91
CA THR A 350 -3.06 -3.29 11.16
C THR A 350 -3.15 -1.99 10.38
N ILE A 351 -2.05 -1.23 10.42
CA ILE A 351 -1.89 -0.04 9.57
C ILE A 351 -1.49 -0.50 8.18
N VAL A 352 -2.28 -0.08 7.20
CA VAL A 352 -1.99 -0.36 5.78
C VAL A 352 -0.82 0.50 5.31
N ARG A 353 0.26 -0.16 4.89
CA ARG A 353 1.44 0.46 4.26
C ARG A 353 1.64 0.00 2.83
N PHE A 354 0.91 -1.02 2.40
CA PHE A 354 1.03 -1.60 1.07
C PHE A 354 0.14 -0.90 0.04
N LYS A 355 0.50 -1.08 -1.22
CA LYS A 355 -0.28 -0.67 -2.38
C LYS A 355 -0.65 -1.89 -3.22
N PHE A 356 -1.80 -1.83 -3.90
CA PHE A 356 -2.24 -2.92 -4.76
C PHE A 356 -1.80 -2.70 -6.19
N VAL A 357 -1.34 -3.79 -6.82
CA VAL A 357 -1.02 -3.88 -8.24
C VAL A 357 -1.70 -5.12 -8.82
N PHE A 358 -2.65 -4.89 -9.69
CA PHE A 358 -3.37 -5.93 -10.40
C PHE A 358 -3.04 -5.90 -11.88
N ALA A 359 -3.06 -7.07 -12.52
CA ALA A 359 -3.00 -7.20 -13.97
C ALA A 359 -4.09 -8.16 -14.44
N THR A 360 -4.69 -7.83 -15.58
CA THR A 360 -5.74 -8.62 -16.22
C THR A 360 -5.51 -8.71 -17.71
N ASN A 361 -5.99 -9.79 -18.34
CA ASN A 361 -6.04 -9.94 -19.80
C ASN A 361 -7.45 -9.64 -20.34
N PHE A 362 -8.40 -9.36 -19.47
CA PHE A 362 -9.81 -9.15 -19.80
C PHE A 362 -10.27 -7.80 -19.24
N GLY A 363 -11.40 -7.32 -19.71
CA GLY A 363 -12.08 -6.19 -19.10
C GLY A 363 -12.45 -6.50 -17.65
N PHE A 364 -12.57 -5.47 -16.87
CA PHE A 364 -12.85 -5.56 -15.45
C PHE A 364 -14.35 -5.59 -15.21
N THR A 365 -14.90 -6.70 -14.76
CA THR A 365 -16.33 -6.81 -14.45
C THR A 365 -16.55 -6.85 -12.94
N SER A 366 -17.50 -6.07 -12.47
CA SER A 366 -17.99 -6.12 -11.10
C SER A 366 -19.46 -6.53 -11.11
N SER A 367 -19.85 -7.43 -10.22
CA SER A 367 -21.26 -7.83 -10.07
C SER A 367 -22.17 -6.66 -9.65
N ARG A 368 -21.60 -5.55 -9.17
CA ARG A 368 -22.29 -4.29 -8.88
C ARG A 368 -21.40 -3.11 -9.24
N TYR A 369 -21.96 -2.13 -9.94
CA TYR A 369 -21.27 -0.85 -10.16
C TYR A 369 -21.03 -0.17 -8.81
N ASP A 370 -19.76 -0.01 -8.46
CA ASP A 370 -19.33 0.69 -7.26
C ASP A 370 -18.46 1.89 -7.66
N ALA A 371 -19.10 3.06 -7.77
CA ALA A 371 -18.41 4.30 -8.13
C ALA A 371 -17.22 4.60 -7.22
N GLY A 372 -17.33 4.26 -5.92
CA GLY A 372 -16.24 4.45 -4.96
C GLY A 372 -15.02 3.57 -5.25
N LEU A 373 -15.23 2.37 -5.79
CA LEU A 373 -14.15 1.48 -6.23
C LEU A 373 -13.56 1.95 -7.56
N VAL A 374 -14.41 2.21 -8.55
CA VAL A 374 -13.99 2.67 -9.91
C VAL A 374 -13.16 3.94 -9.83
N ASN A 375 -13.53 4.89 -8.97
CA ASN A 375 -12.79 6.12 -8.76
C ASN A 375 -11.40 5.87 -8.13
N ARG A 376 -11.15 4.71 -7.55
CA ARG A 376 -9.84 4.33 -6.98
C ARG A 376 -8.97 3.57 -7.96
N ILE A 377 -9.51 3.13 -9.09
CA ILE A 377 -8.73 2.45 -10.12
C ILE A 377 -7.86 3.45 -10.87
N LEU A 378 -6.59 3.11 -11.00
CA LEU A 378 -5.65 3.67 -11.95
C LEU A 378 -5.46 2.63 -13.06
N ALA A 379 -6.22 2.78 -14.14
CA ALA A 379 -6.24 1.84 -15.24
C ALA A 379 -5.07 2.12 -16.18
N LEU A 380 -4.07 1.24 -16.22
CA LEU A 380 -2.90 1.37 -17.06
C LEU A 380 -3.11 0.63 -18.37
N PRO A 381 -3.12 1.35 -19.54
CA PRO A 381 -3.44 0.75 -20.83
C PRO A 381 -2.26 -0.06 -21.38
N PHE A 382 -2.35 -1.38 -21.22
CA PHE A 382 -1.54 -2.38 -21.91
C PHE A 382 -2.42 -3.01 -23.00
N ILE A 383 -2.59 -2.28 -24.09
CA ILE A 383 -3.61 -2.54 -25.12
C ILE A 383 -3.11 -3.33 -26.33
N LYS A 384 -1.80 -3.51 -26.44
CA LYS A 384 -1.21 -4.24 -27.58
C LYS A 384 -0.48 -5.49 -27.12
N GLU A 385 -0.74 -6.58 -27.80
CA GLU A 385 0.02 -7.81 -27.70
C GLU A 385 1.34 -7.67 -28.45
N THR A 386 2.43 -8.14 -27.86
CA THR A 386 3.74 -8.19 -28.51
C THR A 386 3.84 -9.48 -29.30
N ALA A 387 3.91 -9.42 -30.62
CA ALA A 387 4.12 -10.58 -31.48
C ALA A 387 5.41 -11.32 -31.11
N GLU A 388 5.42 -12.64 -31.26
CA GLU A 388 6.55 -13.50 -30.85
C GLU A 388 7.88 -13.04 -31.45
N GLU A 389 7.89 -12.64 -32.71
CA GLU A 389 9.06 -12.12 -33.42
C GLU A 389 9.63 -10.82 -32.86
N ASN A 390 8.80 -10.03 -32.14
CA ASN A 390 9.18 -8.76 -31.53
C ASN A 390 9.50 -8.88 -30.03
N GLN A 391 9.34 -10.07 -29.47
CA GLN A 391 9.66 -10.33 -28.06
C GLN A 391 11.17 -10.21 -27.84
N ILE A 392 11.54 -9.47 -26.81
CA ILE A 392 12.94 -9.32 -26.43
C ILE A 392 13.31 -10.48 -25.51
N ALA A 393 14.28 -11.29 -25.94
CA ALA A 393 14.85 -12.32 -25.08
C ALA A 393 15.44 -11.68 -23.83
N ASP A 394 15.25 -12.31 -22.67
CA ASP A 394 15.79 -11.91 -21.38
C ASP A 394 15.42 -10.47 -20.98
N LEU A 395 14.21 -10.00 -21.36
CA LEU A 395 13.75 -8.64 -21.13
C LEU A 395 13.80 -8.26 -19.63
N ALA A 396 13.50 -9.19 -18.75
CA ALA A 396 13.56 -8.94 -17.30
C ALA A 396 14.98 -8.60 -16.83
N GLU A 397 15.99 -9.32 -17.31
CA GLU A 397 17.41 -9.07 -16.99
C GLU A 397 17.87 -7.73 -17.57
N LYS A 398 17.44 -7.42 -18.80
CA LYS A 398 17.73 -6.14 -19.46
C LYS A 398 17.13 -4.97 -18.70
N LEU A 399 15.90 -5.09 -18.22
CA LEU A 399 15.27 -4.09 -17.34
C LEU A 399 16.02 -3.95 -16.00
N GLN A 400 16.50 -5.06 -15.43
CA GLN A 400 17.34 -5.00 -14.25
C GLN A 400 18.65 -4.26 -14.50
N GLY A 401 19.25 -4.42 -15.67
CA GLY A 401 20.44 -3.65 -16.09
C GLY A 401 20.18 -2.15 -16.24
N GLU A 402 18.96 -1.75 -16.58
CA GLU A 402 18.52 -0.36 -16.68
C GLU A 402 17.97 0.22 -15.37
N LYS A 403 17.81 -0.58 -14.34
CA LYS A 403 17.07 -0.29 -13.11
C LYS A 403 17.37 1.08 -12.50
N ASP A 404 18.64 1.40 -12.29
CA ASP A 404 19.07 2.66 -11.67
C ASP A 404 18.67 3.87 -12.53
N LYS A 405 18.75 3.74 -13.85
CA LYS A 405 18.34 4.78 -14.81
C LYS A 405 16.81 4.95 -14.84
N ILE A 406 16.07 3.83 -14.87
CA ILE A 406 14.60 3.82 -14.85
C ILE A 406 14.09 4.50 -13.58
N VAL A 407 14.58 4.08 -12.41
CA VAL A 407 14.17 4.65 -11.12
C VAL A 407 14.52 6.13 -11.06
N THR A 408 15.72 6.52 -11.50
CA THR A 408 16.14 7.94 -11.52
C THR A 408 15.23 8.78 -12.43
N LYS A 409 14.92 8.28 -13.64
CA LYS A 409 14.02 8.95 -14.60
C LYS A 409 12.64 9.16 -13.98
N ILE A 410 12.04 8.10 -13.46
CA ILE A 410 10.72 8.12 -12.84
C ILE A 410 10.67 9.07 -11.64
N LEU A 411 11.65 9.02 -10.75
CA LEU A 411 11.68 9.88 -9.57
C LEU A 411 11.81 11.38 -9.92
N ARG A 412 12.51 11.72 -11.00
CA ARG A 412 12.56 13.10 -11.51
C ARG A 412 11.21 13.56 -12.04
N GLU A 413 10.51 12.72 -12.79
CA GLU A 413 9.20 13.01 -13.35
C GLU A 413 8.12 13.13 -12.27
N MET A 414 8.28 12.44 -11.13
CA MET A 414 7.32 12.55 -10.02
C MET A 414 7.18 13.97 -9.45
N GLN A 415 8.13 14.87 -9.67
CA GLN A 415 8.04 16.28 -9.27
C GLN A 415 6.80 16.98 -9.86
N GLU A 416 6.35 16.54 -11.03
CA GLU A 416 5.21 17.14 -11.73
C GLU A 416 3.86 16.81 -11.10
N VAL A 417 3.76 15.68 -10.38
CA VAL A 417 2.50 15.12 -9.88
C VAL A 417 2.38 15.03 -8.37
N ILE A 418 3.50 15.20 -7.63
CA ILE A 418 3.50 15.23 -6.18
C ILE A 418 3.25 16.65 -5.66
N LYS A 419 2.41 16.80 -4.63
CA LYS A 419 2.11 18.05 -3.98
C LYS A 419 2.87 18.20 -2.67
N GLU A 420 2.89 19.41 -2.11
CA GLU A 420 3.59 19.74 -0.85
C GLU A 420 3.12 18.88 0.34
N ASP A 421 1.85 18.51 0.37
CA ASP A 421 1.29 17.62 1.40
C ASP A 421 1.64 16.13 1.20
N GLY A 422 2.43 15.81 0.16
CA GLY A 422 2.81 14.47 -0.25
C GLY A 422 1.72 13.72 -1.02
N SER A 423 0.59 14.35 -1.34
CA SER A 423 -0.42 13.72 -2.20
C SER A 423 0.07 13.63 -3.64
N ILE A 424 -0.34 12.56 -4.34
CA ILE A 424 0.00 12.34 -5.75
C ILE A 424 -1.27 12.43 -6.57
N VAL A 425 -1.26 13.25 -7.62
CA VAL A 425 -2.35 13.43 -8.58
C VAL A 425 -1.86 13.03 -9.96
N ILE A 426 -2.12 11.79 -10.36
CA ILE A 426 -1.71 11.27 -11.67
C ILE A 426 -2.75 11.66 -12.72
N PRO A 427 -2.36 12.39 -13.79
CA PRO A 427 -3.22 12.64 -14.94
C PRO A 427 -3.58 11.30 -15.61
N GLU A 428 -4.86 11.10 -15.89
CA GLU A 428 -5.31 9.89 -16.58
C GLU A 428 -5.31 10.15 -18.10
N SER A 429 -4.63 9.30 -18.87
CA SER A 429 -4.63 9.36 -20.35
C SER A 429 -6.04 9.08 -20.91
N ASP A 430 -6.29 9.48 -22.15
CA ASP A 430 -7.59 9.22 -22.77
C ASP A 430 -7.84 7.73 -22.99
N LEU A 431 -6.80 6.95 -23.28
CA LEU A 431 -6.89 5.48 -23.33
C LEU A 431 -7.27 4.88 -21.96
N SER A 432 -6.72 5.41 -20.88
CA SER A 432 -7.10 5.00 -19.52
C SER A 432 -8.56 5.29 -19.22
N LYS A 433 -9.03 6.49 -19.56
CA LYS A 433 -10.44 6.89 -19.38
C LYS A 433 -11.38 6.02 -20.22
N GLN A 434 -11.03 5.75 -21.47
CA GLN A 434 -11.79 4.86 -22.35
C GLN A 434 -11.86 3.44 -21.79
N MET A 435 -10.73 2.91 -21.34
CA MET A 435 -10.66 1.58 -20.72
C MET A 435 -11.53 1.48 -19.47
N LYS A 436 -11.48 2.48 -18.58
CA LYS A 436 -12.36 2.56 -17.40
C LYS A 436 -13.82 2.69 -17.77
N SER A 437 -14.12 3.48 -18.78
CA SER A 437 -15.48 3.66 -19.29
C SER A 437 -16.02 2.35 -19.86
N SER A 438 -15.24 1.60 -20.65
CA SER A 438 -15.67 0.31 -21.18
C SER A 438 -16.01 -0.68 -20.03
N TRP A 439 -15.18 -0.75 -19.00
CA TRP A 439 -15.44 -1.59 -17.83
C TRP A 439 -16.71 -1.20 -17.07
N THR A 440 -16.97 0.10 -16.94
CA THR A 440 -18.18 0.59 -16.25
C THR A 440 -19.43 0.48 -17.11
N THR A 441 -19.31 0.68 -18.42
CA THR A 441 -20.43 0.60 -19.37
C THR A 441 -20.94 -0.85 -19.51
N VAL A 442 -20.01 -1.82 -19.59
CA VAL A 442 -20.40 -3.24 -19.64
C VAL A 442 -21.22 -3.62 -18.41
N ASN A 443 -20.80 -3.19 -17.22
CA ASN A 443 -21.55 -3.45 -15.99
C ASN A 443 -22.89 -2.71 -15.96
N SER A 444 -22.92 -1.45 -16.38
CA SER A 444 -24.14 -0.65 -16.47
C SER A 444 -25.15 -1.26 -17.44
N LEU A 445 -24.71 -1.72 -18.61
CA LEU A 445 -25.59 -2.37 -19.58
C LEU A 445 -26.05 -3.77 -19.13
N PHE A 446 -25.20 -4.51 -18.41
CA PHE A 446 -25.61 -5.78 -17.79
C PHE A 446 -26.70 -5.54 -16.72
N GLU A 447 -26.53 -4.53 -15.86
CA GLU A 447 -27.54 -4.15 -14.89
C GLU A 447 -28.84 -3.69 -15.58
N GLU A 448 -28.74 -2.86 -16.61
CA GLU A 448 -29.87 -2.40 -17.42
C GLU A 448 -30.60 -3.56 -18.11
N PHE A 449 -29.86 -4.55 -18.64
CA PHE A 449 -30.44 -5.78 -19.19
C PHE A 449 -31.23 -6.54 -18.12
N CYS A 450 -30.62 -6.76 -16.96
CA CYS A 450 -31.27 -7.48 -15.86
C CYS A 450 -32.52 -6.77 -15.38
N GLU A 451 -32.51 -5.44 -15.26
CA GLU A 451 -33.63 -4.66 -14.75
C GLU A 451 -34.79 -4.52 -15.76
N LYS A 452 -34.44 -4.28 -17.02
CA LYS A 452 -35.46 -3.98 -18.05
C LYS A 452 -36.02 -5.22 -18.74
N LEU A 453 -35.16 -6.22 -18.97
CA LEU A 453 -35.53 -7.35 -19.82
C LEU A 453 -35.70 -8.67 -19.07
N VAL A 454 -35.18 -8.78 -17.87
CA VAL A 454 -35.36 -9.99 -17.06
C VAL A 454 -36.47 -9.79 -16.04
N ASP A 455 -37.43 -10.70 -16.04
CA ASP A 455 -38.52 -10.72 -15.06
C ASP A 455 -38.34 -11.94 -14.15
N ILE A 456 -38.24 -11.68 -12.86
CA ILE A 456 -38.12 -12.73 -11.84
C ILE A 456 -39.54 -13.00 -11.32
N THR A 457 -40.20 -13.99 -11.88
CA THR A 457 -41.59 -14.30 -11.59
C THR A 457 -41.76 -15.17 -10.37
N GLY A 458 -40.79 -16.06 -10.10
CA GLY A 458 -40.93 -17.10 -9.08
C GLY A 458 -41.86 -18.23 -9.48
N ASP A 459 -42.37 -18.23 -10.71
CA ASP A 459 -43.29 -19.25 -11.24
C ASP A 459 -42.45 -20.38 -11.90
N GLU A 460 -42.70 -21.62 -11.51
CA GLU A 460 -41.98 -22.78 -12.04
C GLU A 460 -42.25 -23.03 -13.53
N ASP A 461 -43.34 -22.55 -14.07
CA ASP A 461 -43.70 -22.66 -15.48
C ASP A 461 -43.00 -21.61 -16.35
N ASP A 462 -42.46 -20.55 -15.76
CA ASP A 462 -41.56 -19.61 -16.41
C ASP A 462 -40.12 -20.16 -16.36
N TYR A 463 -39.58 -20.65 -17.48
CA TYR A 463 -38.26 -21.26 -17.51
C TYR A 463 -37.43 -20.90 -18.73
N LEU A 464 -36.11 -20.81 -18.55
CA LEU A 464 -35.12 -20.48 -19.58
C LEU A 464 -33.89 -21.38 -19.50
N SER A 465 -33.25 -21.59 -20.64
CA SER A 465 -31.85 -22.11 -20.61
C SER A 465 -30.83 -20.99 -20.43
N TRP A 466 -29.67 -21.35 -19.92
CA TRP A 466 -28.54 -20.43 -19.88
C TRP A 466 -28.14 -19.91 -21.28
N GLU A 467 -28.29 -20.77 -22.30
CA GLU A 467 -28.08 -20.42 -23.69
C GLU A 467 -29.01 -19.29 -24.16
N ASN A 468 -30.32 -19.46 -23.91
CA ASN A 468 -31.32 -18.48 -24.34
C ASN A 468 -31.18 -17.16 -23.57
N LEU A 469 -30.91 -17.23 -22.28
CA LEU A 469 -30.71 -16.04 -21.46
C LEU A 469 -29.48 -15.25 -21.93
N TYR A 470 -28.37 -15.95 -22.20
CA TYR A 470 -27.14 -15.33 -22.69
C TYR A 470 -27.28 -14.77 -24.10
N GLU A 471 -28.03 -15.44 -24.99
CA GLU A 471 -28.28 -14.95 -26.34
C GLU A 471 -29.16 -13.68 -26.30
N SER A 472 -30.18 -13.61 -25.43
CA SER A 472 -30.97 -12.40 -25.21
C SER A 472 -30.09 -11.24 -24.72
N TYR A 473 -29.14 -11.51 -23.84
CA TYR A 473 -28.15 -10.54 -23.40
C TYR A 473 -27.26 -10.05 -24.56
N ARG A 474 -26.76 -10.93 -25.41
CA ARG A 474 -25.97 -10.57 -26.59
C ARG A 474 -26.75 -9.72 -27.59
N GLN A 475 -28.00 -10.08 -27.84
CA GLN A 475 -28.90 -9.30 -28.72
C GLN A 475 -29.16 -7.91 -28.17
N TYR A 476 -29.36 -7.78 -26.87
CA TYR A 476 -29.53 -6.49 -26.20
C TYR A 476 -28.30 -5.57 -26.41
N PHE A 477 -27.10 -6.09 -26.19
CA PHE A 477 -25.87 -5.36 -26.43
C PHE A 477 -25.66 -4.98 -27.90
N PHE A 478 -25.98 -5.89 -28.81
CA PHE A 478 -25.90 -5.61 -30.25
C PHE A 478 -26.83 -4.45 -30.65
N LEU A 479 -28.06 -4.45 -30.17
CA LEU A 479 -29.02 -3.38 -30.43
C LEU A 479 -28.56 -2.04 -29.83
N LYS A 480 -28.02 -2.05 -28.63
CA LYS A 480 -27.47 -0.86 -27.97
C LYS A 480 -26.24 -0.33 -28.74
N SER A 481 -25.32 -1.19 -29.13
CA SER A 481 -24.16 -0.82 -29.97
C SER A 481 -24.60 -0.15 -31.26
N LYS A 482 -25.58 -0.71 -31.93
CA LYS A 482 -26.12 -0.17 -33.19
C LYS A 482 -26.80 1.19 -32.99
N SER A 483 -27.55 1.36 -31.91
CA SER A 483 -28.28 2.61 -31.61
C SER A 483 -27.36 3.76 -31.19
N SER A 484 -26.27 3.47 -30.50
CA SER A 484 -25.32 4.48 -29.98
C SER A 484 -24.09 4.70 -30.85
N ASN A 485 -23.91 3.89 -31.89
CA ASN A 485 -22.69 3.87 -32.74
C ASN A 485 -21.39 3.66 -31.93
N VAL A 486 -21.50 2.95 -30.80
CA VAL A 486 -20.38 2.62 -29.89
C VAL A 486 -20.24 1.11 -29.83
N HIS A 487 -19.02 0.61 -29.96
CA HIS A 487 -18.74 -0.82 -29.77
C HIS A 487 -18.61 -1.11 -28.27
N TYR A 488 -19.51 -1.93 -27.74
CA TYR A 488 -19.47 -2.37 -26.34
C TYR A 488 -18.89 -3.79 -26.25
N GLU A 489 -17.97 -4.01 -25.32
CA GLU A 489 -17.53 -5.36 -24.97
C GLU A 489 -18.67 -6.10 -24.28
N ILE A 490 -18.83 -7.37 -24.61
CA ILE A 490 -19.88 -8.26 -24.07
C ILE A 490 -19.21 -9.18 -23.04
N LEU A 491 -19.86 -9.36 -21.89
CA LEU A 491 -19.37 -10.35 -20.92
C LEU A 491 -19.27 -11.73 -21.58
N PRO A 492 -18.14 -12.44 -21.43
CA PRO A 492 -18.07 -13.84 -21.81
C PRO A 492 -19.12 -14.68 -21.09
N LYS A 493 -19.60 -15.75 -21.70
CA LYS A 493 -20.73 -16.55 -21.20
C LYS A 493 -20.56 -17.00 -19.74
N GLN A 494 -19.37 -17.44 -19.36
CA GLN A 494 -19.11 -17.88 -17.98
C GLN A 494 -19.18 -16.71 -16.98
N ALA A 495 -18.61 -15.55 -17.33
CA ALA A 495 -18.66 -14.35 -16.52
C ALA A 495 -20.10 -13.84 -16.36
N PHE A 496 -20.88 -13.84 -17.47
CA PHE A 496 -22.31 -13.51 -17.45
C PHE A 496 -23.09 -14.43 -16.49
N ILE A 497 -22.91 -15.75 -16.61
CA ILE A 497 -23.59 -16.74 -15.75
C ILE A 497 -23.28 -16.45 -14.28
N LYS A 498 -22.00 -16.24 -13.94
CA LYS A 498 -21.59 -15.98 -12.58
C LYS A 498 -22.17 -14.66 -12.04
N SER A 499 -22.05 -13.58 -12.80
CA SER A 499 -22.62 -12.27 -12.41
C SER A 499 -24.14 -12.34 -12.25
N PHE A 500 -24.80 -13.12 -13.09
CA PHE A 500 -26.26 -13.30 -13.02
C PHE A 500 -26.67 -14.14 -11.80
N MET A 501 -25.93 -15.21 -11.49
CA MET A 501 -26.16 -16.02 -10.28
C MET A 501 -25.95 -15.20 -9.01
N ASP A 502 -24.88 -14.42 -8.95
CA ASP A 502 -24.59 -13.54 -7.81
C ASP A 502 -25.68 -12.48 -7.60
N LYS A 503 -26.23 -11.92 -8.70
CA LYS A 503 -27.29 -10.91 -8.63
C LYS A 503 -28.64 -11.48 -8.21
N THR A 504 -28.97 -12.70 -8.64
CA THR A 504 -30.28 -13.32 -8.44
C THR A 504 -30.33 -14.29 -7.26
N GLU A 505 -29.19 -14.47 -6.54
CA GLU A 505 -29.07 -15.40 -5.41
C GLU A 505 -29.55 -16.84 -5.74
N ILE A 506 -29.29 -17.30 -6.97
CA ILE A 506 -29.68 -18.64 -7.42
C ILE A 506 -29.03 -19.69 -6.50
N GLY A 507 -29.86 -20.60 -5.99
CA GLY A 507 -29.41 -21.71 -5.13
C GLY A 507 -29.40 -21.41 -3.62
N HIS A 508 -29.84 -20.22 -3.19
CA HIS A 508 -29.93 -19.82 -1.78
C HIS A 508 -31.38 -19.58 -1.30
N GLY A 509 -32.36 -20.29 -1.90
CA GLY A 509 -33.78 -20.10 -1.59
C GLY A 509 -34.40 -18.85 -2.23
N GLY A 510 -33.75 -18.34 -3.30
CA GLY A 510 -34.27 -17.23 -4.10
C GLY A 510 -35.45 -17.64 -4.99
N ARG A 511 -36.09 -16.64 -5.65
CA ARG A 511 -37.21 -16.88 -6.57
C ARG A 511 -36.80 -17.55 -7.89
N VAL A 512 -35.50 -17.64 -8.18
CA VAL A 512 -34.95 -18.29 -9.37
C VAL A 512 -34.19 -19.55 -8.95
N GLU A 513 -34.56 -20.69 -9.51
CA GLU A 513 -33.91 -21.97 -9.21
C GLU A 513 -33.32 -22.61 -10.46
N GLN A 514 -32.21 -23.31 -10.30
CA GLN A 514 -31.67 -24.15 -11.35
C GLN A 514 -32.07 -25.59 -11.12
N VAL A 515 -33.04 -26.08 -11.92
CA VAL A 515 -33.57 -27.44 -11.80
C VAL A 515 -33.23 -28.32 -12.98
N ARG A 516 -33.23 -29.63 -12.76
CA ARG A 516 -33.03 -30.65 -13.79
C ARG A 516 -34.21 -31.58 -13.81
N ARG A 517 -35.06 -31.40 -14.84
CA ARG A 517 -36.31 -32.19 -15.03
C ARG A 517 -36.42 -32.64 -16.48
N ARG A 518 -37.32 -33.63 -16.75
CA ARG A 518 -37.70 -34.03 -18.12
C ARG A 518 -38.84 -33.16 -18.66
N LYS A 519 -39.63 -32.56 -17.82
CA LYS A 519 -40.81 -31.75 -18.20
C LYS A 519 -40.69 -30.35 -17.63
N PHE A 520 -40.95 -29.34 -18.48
CA PHE A 520 -41.06 -27.92 -18.10
C PHE A 520 -42.25 -27.34 -18.85
N GLY A 521 -43.29 -26.90 -18.10
CA GLY A 521 -44.56 -26.56 -18.67
C GLY A 521 -45.15 -27.72 -19.51
N ASP A 522 -45.63 -27.43 -20.70
CA ASP A 522 -46.14 -28.42 -21.62
C ASP A 522 -45.10 -29.18 -22.45
N ARG A 523 -43.82 -28.82 -22.33
CA ARG A 523 -42.72 -29.45 -23.08
C ARG A 523 -42.07 -30.59 -22.31
N GLU A 524 -42.02 -31.78 -22.95
CA GLU A 524 -41.35 -32.93 -22.42
C GLU A 524 -40.06 -33.22 -23.23
N TYR A 525 -38.97 -33.57 -22.54
CA TYR A 525 -37.68 -33.83 -23.11
C TYR A 525 -37.30 -35.31 -22.92
N PRO A 526 -36.67 -35.95 -23.91
CA PRO A 526 -36.33 -37.40 -23.84
C PRO A 526 -35.38 -37.68 -22.65
N ASN A 527 -34.53 -36.71 -22.30
CA ASN A 527 -33.62 -36.75 -21.13
C ASN A 527 -33.85 -35.56 -20.22
N ALA A 528 -33.49 -35.71 -18.94
CA ALA A 528 -33.57 -34.58 -18.00
C ALA A 528 -32.60 -33.46 -18.39
N VAL A 529 -33.13 -32.28 -18.64
CA VAL A 529 -32.38 -31.06 -19.00
C VAL A 529 -32.29 -30.10 -17.82
N ARG A 530 -31.26 -29.25 -17.80
CA ARG A 530 -31.15 -28.16 -16.80
C ARG A 530 -31.78 -26.90 -17.34
N ARG A 531 -32.64 -26.26 -16.53
CA ARG A 531 -33.26 -24.97 -16.82
C ARG A 531 -33.23 -24.09 -15.57
N LEU A 532 -33.29 -22.79 -15.79
CA LEU A 532 -33.65 -21.82 -14.77
C LEU A 532 -35.18 -21.73 -14.72
N THR A 533 -35.79 -21.85 -13.54
CA THR A 533 -37.22 -21.65 -13.31
C THR A 533 -37.47 -20.39 -12.51
N GLY A 534 -38.66 -19.84 -12.60
CA GLY A 534 -39.01 -18.58 -11.95
C GLY A 534 -38.48 -17.34 -12.68
N ILE A 535 -38.19 -17.46 -13.98
CA ILE A 535 -37.57 -16.40 -14.78
C ILE A 535 -38.04 -16.41 -16.23
N LYS A 536 -38.30 -15.23 -16.76
CA LYS A 536 -38.50 -15.01 -18.21
C LYS A 536 -37.80 -13.74 -18.69
N VAL A 537 -37.56 -13.64 -19.99
CA VAL A 537 -37.10 -12.42 -20.66
C VAL A 537 -38.32 -11.73 -21.26
N LYS A 538 -38.46 -10.43 -20.98
CA LYS A 538 -39.47 -9.58 -21.61
C LYS A 538 -39.09 -9.39 -23.08
N ILE A 539 -39.89 -9.85 -23.99
CA ILE A 539 -39.70 -9.72 -25.43
C ILE A 539 -40.11 -8.33 -25.89
#